data_4bc50669eeedc0b36495638b3f458ff3
#
_entry.id   4bc50669eeedc0b36495638b3f458ff3
#
_cell.length_a   1.000
_cell.length_b   1.000
_cell.length_c   1.000
_cell.angle_alpha   90.00
_cell.angle_beta   90.00
_cell.angle_gamma   90.00
#
_symmetry.space_group_name_H-M   'P 1'
#
loop_
_entity.id
_entity.type
_entity.pdbx_description
1 polymer ?
#
loop_
_entity_poly.entity_id
_entity_poly.type
_entity_poly.pdbx_seq_one_letter_code
_entity_poly.pdbx_strand_id
1 'polypeptide(L)'
;MRLEWEIPAGRIENGEAKEDAARRECMEETGCTVKDINFLCTHNPAKGMSDYICHVFAAKADTESTSFDKNEVRGKKWVSRDIVLEMIKNNDTKDSVSILALLFALKFYK
;
A
#
# COMPACT_ATOMS: atom_id res chain seq x y z
N MET A 1 1.92 7.49 21.16
CA MET A 1 1.55 7.28 19.74
C MET A 1 1.07 5.86 19.54
N ARG A 2 -0.05 5.69 18.88
CA ARG A 2 -0.58 4.37 18.54
C ARG A 2 -0.05 3.93 17.18
N LEU A 3 0.46 2.71 17.09
CA LEU A 3 0.90 2.12 15.83
C LEU A 3 -0.27 1.47 15.11
N GLU A 4 -0.29 1.63 13.80
CA GLU A 4 -1.30 1.03 12.93
C GLU A 4 -0.64 0.32 11.76
N TRP A 5 -1.31 -0.72 11.26
CA TRP A 5 -0.87 -1.41 10.06
C TRP A 5 -1.39 -0.70 8.82
N GLU A 6 -0.53 -0.51 7.84
CA GLU A 6 -0.84 0.15 6.58
C GLU A 6 -0.17 -0.58 5.42
N ILE A 7 -0.68 -0.33 4.21
CA ILE A 7 0.01 -0.74 2.98
C ILE A 7 1.11 0.27 2.66
N PRO A 8 2.13 -0.11 1.85
CA PRO A 8 3.10 0.86 1.35
C PRO A 8 2.42 1.95 0.52
N ALA A 9 2.74 3.19 0.78
CA ALA A 9 2.16 4.34 0.09
C ALA A 9 3.07 5.55 0.18
N GLY A 10 2.95 6.46 -0.78
CA GLY A 10 3.69 7.71 -0.78
C GLY A 10 3.33 8.57 -1.98
N ARG A 11 4.02 9.69 -2.11
CA ARG A 11 3.76 10.67 -3.15
C ARG A 11 4.51 10.36 -4.43
N ILE A 12 3.87 10.70 -5.56
CA ILE A 12 4.53 10.67 -6.87
C ILE A 12 5.41 11.91 -6.97
N GLU A 13 6.67 11.71 -7.30
CA GLU A 13 7.63 12.80 -7.49
C GLU A 13 7.50 13.40 -8.90
N ASN A 14 7.97 14.63 -9.07
CA ASN A 14 7.93 15.30 -10.37
C ASN A 14 8.64 14.49 -11.43
N GLY A 15 7.94 14.24 -12.54
CA GLY A 15 8.48 13.47 -13.66
C GLY A 15 8.46 11.97 -13.48
N GLU A 16 7.97 11.49 -12.35
CA GLU A 16 7.90 10.07 -12.05
C GLU A 16 6.56 9.49 -12.53
N ALA A 17 6.60 8.33 -13.19
CA ALA A 17 5.38 7.62 -13.53
C ALA A 17 4.77 7.02 -12.26
N LYS A 18 3.44 6.90 -12.21
CA LYS A 18 2.74 6.38 -11.04
C LYS A 18 3.15 4.96 -10.67
N GLU A 19 3.42 4.12 -11.66
CA GLU A 19 3.90 2.75 -11.45
C GLU A 19 5.28 2.73 -10.80
N ASP A 20 6.16 3.64 -11.22
CA ASP A 20 7.51 3.76 -10.69
C ASP A 20 7.48 4.29 -9.26
N ALA A 21 6.56 5.21 -8.95
CA ALA A 21 6.34 5.68 -7.59
C ALA A 21 5.90 4.53 -6.68
N ALA A 22 4.98 3.70 -7.15
CA ALA A 22 4.52 2.52 -6.40
C ALA A 22 5.67 1.55 -6.12
N ARG A 23 6.53 1.28 -7.12
CA ARG A 23 7.70 0.43 -6.94
C ARG A 23 8.67 1.02 -5.92
N ARG A 24 8.95 2.30 -6.05
CA ARG A 24 9.88 3.02 -5.15
C ARG A 24 9.39 2.99 -3.71
N GLU A 25 8.13 3.35 -3.47
CA GLU A 25 7.56 3.38 -2.13
C GLU A 25 7.54 1.99 -1.50
N CYS A 26 7.20 0.97 -2.29
CA CYS A 26 7.23 -0.41 -1.81
C CYS A 26 8.65 -0.81 -1.37
N MET A 27 9.66 -0.48 -2.17
CA MET A 27 11.05 -0.77 -1.85
C MET A 27 11.50 -0.03 -0.58
N GLU A 28 11.20 1.27 -0.48
CA GLU A 28 11.60 2.08 0.67
C GLU A 28 10.96 1.59 1.97
N GLU A 29 9.68 1.21 1.92
CA GLU A 29 8.93 0.85 3.12
C GLU A 29 8.99 -0.62 3.48
N THR A 30 9.25 -1.51 2.54
CA THR A 30 9.25 -2.96 2.80
C THR A 30 10.53 -3.68 2.41
N GLY A 31 11.39 -3.06 1.59
CA GLY A 31 12.56 -3.72 1.05
C GLY A 31 12.26 -4.68 -0.08
N CYS A 32 11.03 -4.70 -0.58
CA CYS A 32 10.62 -5.60 -1.67
C CYS A 32 10.71 -4.91 -3.01
N THR A 33 11.31 -5.61 -4.00
CA THR A 33 11.07 -5.30 -5.41
C THR A 33 9.82 -6.04 -5.85
N VAL A 34 9.13 -5.51 -6.83
CA VAL A 34 7.85 -6.09 -7.28
C VAL A 34 7.88 -6.38 -8.77
N LYS A 35 7.04 -7.31 -9.17
CA LYS A 35 6.81 -7.69 -10.58
C LYS A 35 5.33 -7.85 -10.82
N ASP A 36 4.94 -7.97 -12.08
CA ASP A 36 3.52 -8.15 -12.49
C ASP A 36 2.62 -7.10 -11.83
N ILE A 37 3.03 -5.84 -11.94
CA ILE A 37 2.28 -4.75 -11.35
C ILE A 37 0.98 -4.51 -12.13
N ASN A 38 -0.15 -4.48 -11.42
CA ASN A 38 -1.48 -4.29 -11.99
C ASN A 38 -2.15 -3.08 -11.38
N PHE A 39 -2.65 -2.20 -12.23
CA PHE A 39 -3.47 -1.08 -11.78
C PHE A 39 -4.83 -1.60 -11.32
N LEU A 40 -5.28 -1.17 -10.14
CA LEU A 40 -6.58 -1.55 -9.59
C LEU A 40 -7.60 -0.43 -9.71
N CYS A 41 -7.31 0.73 -9.14
CA CYS A 41 -8.25 1.86 -9.18
C CYS A 41 -7.57 3.18 -8.87
N THR A 42 -8.30 4.25 -9.17
CA THR A 42 -7.96 5.61 -8.77
C THR A 42 -9.11 6.17 -7.96
N HIS A 43 -8.80 6.83 -6.85
CA HIS A 43 -9.84 7.43 -6.01
C HIS A 43 -9.33 8.71 -5.34
N ASN A 44 -10.27 9.51 -4.85
CA ASN A 44 -9.98 10.67 -4.02
C ASN A 44 -10.40 10.35 -2.58
N PRO A 45 -9.45 10.17 -1.65
CA PRO A 45 -9.78 9.76 -0.29
C PRO A 45 -10.46 10.84 0.55
N ALA A 46 -10.44 12.09 0.08
CA ALA A 46 -10.95 13.22 0.86
C ALA A 46 -11.70 14.23 -0.03
N LYS A 47 -12.56 13.71 -0.91
CA LYS A 47 -13.34 14.56 -1.81
C LYS A 47 -14.17 15.57 -1.04
N GLY A 48 -14.12 16.84 -1.49
CA GLY A 48 -14.74 17.95 -0.79
C GLY A 48 -13.79 18.68 0.16
N MET A 49 -12.66 18.08 0.49
CA MET A 49 -11.62 18.67 1.33
C MET A 49 -10.31 18.87 0.58
N SER A 50 -10.05 18.03 -0.42
CA SER A 50 -8.80 18.02 -1.16
C SER A 50 -9.00 17.45 -2.56
N ASP A 51 -8.16 17.87 -3.50
CA ASP A 51 -8.09 17.30 -4.86
C ASP A 51 -7.09 16.15 -4.93
N TYR A 52 -6.64 15.65 -3.81
CA TYR A 52 -5.66 14.58 -3.73
C TYR A 52 -6.19 13.29 -4.37
N ILE A 53 -5.39 12.71 -5.25
CA ILE A 53 -5.75 11.49 -5.99
C ILE A 53 -4.81 10.37 -5.58
N CYS A 54 -5.39 9.20 -5.28
CA CYS A 54 -4.64 7.98 -4.99
C CYS A 54 -4.78 6.99 -6.13
N HIS A 55 -3.65 6.43 -6.57
CA HIS A 55 -3.62 5.33 -7.53
C HIS A 55 -3.24 4.05 -6.79
N VAL A 56 -4.04 3.02 -6.96
CA VAL A 56 -3.86 1.74 -6.25
C VAL A 56 -3.38 0.68 -7.23
N PHE A 57 -2.32 -0.02 -6.84
CA PHE A 57 -1.73 -1.11 -7.61
C PHE A 57 -1.62 -2.36 -6.76
N ALA A 58 -1.71 -3.52 -7.39
CA ALA A 58 -1.33 -4.79 -6.80
C ALA A 58 -0.18 -5.37 -7.61
N ALA A 59 0.73 -6.05 -6.93
CA ALA A 59 1.89 -6.64 -7.56
C ALA A 59 2.35 -7.87 -6.78
N LYS A 60 3.20 -8.67 -7.40
CA LYS A 60 3.86 -9.79 -6.73
C LYS A 60 5.22 -9.34 -6.22
N ALA A 61 5.60 -9.77 -5.04
CA ALA A 61 6.96 -9.57 -4.55
C ALA A 61 7.92 -10.38 -5.41
N ASP A 62 9.01 -9.76 -5.84
CA ASP A 62 10.04 -10.40 -6.63
C ASP A 62 11.24 -10.77 -5.74
N THR A 63 11.83 -9.76 -5.12
CA THR A 63 12.91 -9.97 -4.14
C THR A 63 12.55 -9.26 -2.85
N GLU A 64 13.08 -9.73 -1.73
CA GLU A 64 12.87 -9.12 -0.44
C GLU A 64 14.20 -8.90 0.26
N SER A 65 14.38 -7.69 0.81
CA SER A 65 15.54 -7.28 1.59
C SER A 65 15.07 -6.88 2.98
N THR A 66 15.97 -6.98 3.96
CA THR A 66 15.72 -6.43 5.30
C THR A 66 15.97 -4.92 5.35
N SER A 67 16.50 -4.35 4.27
CA SER A 67 16.75 -2.91 4.18
C SER A 67 15.47 -2.17 3.80
N PHE A 68 14.96 -1.36 4.70
CA PHE A 68 13.82 -0.48 4.47
C PHE A 68 13.96 0.76 5.36
N ASP A 69 13.15 1.79 5.10
CA ASP A 69 13.23 3.04 5.86
C ASP A 69 12.66 2.87 7.26
N LYS A 70 13.54 2.61 8.23
CA LYS A 70 13.16 2.36 9.62
C LYS A 70 12.76 3.64 10.37
N ASN A 71 12.94 4.80 9.77
CA ASN A 71 12.46 6.06 10.35
C ASN A 71 10.96 6.25 10.10
N GLU A 72 10.47 5.76 8.96
CA GLU A 72 9.05 5.84 8.60
C GLU A 72 8.28 4.57 8.98
N VAL A 73 8.95 3.41 8.92
CA VAL A 73 8.33 2.10 9.09
C VAL A 73 8.89 1.38 10.31
N ARG A 74 8.03 1.05 11.28
CA ARG A 74 8.42 0.35 12.50
C ARG A 74 8.64 -1.14 12.28
N GLY A 75 7.97 -1.72 11.29
CA GLY A 75 8.11 -3.13 10.95
C GLY A 75 7.23 -3.51 9.79
N LYS A 76 7.40 -4.72 9.30
CA LYS A 76 6.62 -5.28 8.20
C LYS A 76 6.31 -6.74 8.48
N LYS A 77 5.23 -7.25 7.89
CA LYS A 77 4.93 -8.68 7.93
C LYS A 77 4.08 -9.10 6.73
N TRP A 78 4.24 -10.34 6.36
CA TRP A 78 3.36 -11.01 5.40
C TRP A 78 2.16 -11.60 6.15
N VAL A 79 0.98 -11.42 5.58
CA VAL A 79 -0.25 -11.95 6.17
C VAL A 79 -1.09 -12.59 5.07
N SER A 80 -1.88 -13.60 5.44
CA SER A 80 -2.81 -14.24 4.51
C SER A 80 -4.00 -13.32 4.22
N ARG A 81 -4.72 -13.63 3.14
CA ARG A 81 -5.94 -12.90 2.78
C ARG A 81 -6.98 -12.91 3.91
N ASP A 82 -7.14 -14.05 4.57
CA ASP A 82 -8.10 -14.18 5.68
C ASP A 82 -7.71 -13.32 6.87
N ILE A 83 -6.40 -13.25 7.17
CA ILE A 83 -5.89 -12.40 8.25
C ILE A 83 -6.09 -10.92 7.92
N VAL A 84 -5.89 -10.53 6.65
CA VAL A 84 -6.15 -9.14 6.22
C VAL A 84 -7.60 -8.76 6.50
N LEU A 85 -8.56 -9.62 6.16
CA LEU A 85 -9.98 -9.37 6.45
C LEU A 85 -10.23 -9.18 7.94
N GLU A 86 -9.64 -10.03 8.78
CA GLU A 86 -9.76 -9.91 10.23
C GLU A 86 -9.14 -8.60 10.75
N MET A 87 -8.01 -8.19 10.21
CA MET A 87 -7.36 -6.94 10.61
C MET A 87 -8.25 -5.74 10.28
N ILE A 88 -8.88 -5.74 9.11
CA ILE A 88 -9.82 -4.67 8.72
C ILE A 88 -11.03 -4.67 9.65
N LYS A 89 -11.62 -5.83 9.87
CA LYS A 89 -12.79 -6.01 10.71
C LYS A 89 -12.54 -5.57 12.15
N ASN A 90 -11.37 -5.84 12.67
CA ASN A 90 -10.98 -5.53 14.05
C ASN A 90 -10.38 -4.13 14.22
N ASN A 91 -10.35 -3.33 13.14
CA ASN A 91 -9.78 -1.97 13.15
C ASN A 91 -8.28 -1.92 13.49
N ASP A 92 -7.53 -2.95 13.11
CA ASP A 92 -6.08 -2.96 13.22
C ASP A 92 -5.43 -2.10 12.14
N THR A 93 -6.16 -1.84 11.07
CA THR A 93 -5.83 -0.82 10.08
C THR A 93 -7.04 0.11 9.94
N LYS A 94 -6.81 1.41 10.06
CA LYS A 94 -7.88 2.42 10.02
C LYS A 94 -7.73 3.41 8.90
N ASP A 95 -6.56 3.45 8.28
CA ASP A 95 -6.30 4.33 7.16
C ASP A 95 -7.21 3.96 5.98
N SER A 96 -8.01 4.93 5.52
CA SER A 96 -8.99 4.69 4.46
C SER A 96 -8.35 4.25 3.15
N VAL A 97 -7.16 4.76 2.83
CA VAL A 97 -6.43 4.37 1.61
C VAL A 97 -6.06 2.89 1.68
N SER A 98 -5.54 2.44 2.82
CA SER A 98 -5.18 1.03 3.02
C SER A 98 -6.41 0.13 3.00
N ILE A 99 -7.48 0.51 3.69
CA ILE A 99 -8.72 -0.28 3.75
C ILE A 99 -9.30 -0.47 2.35
N LEU A 100 -9.43 0.62 1.59
CA LEU A 100 -9.97 0.56 0.24
C LEU A 100 -9.10 -0.32 -0.67
N ALA A 101 -7.79 -0.11 -0.63
CA ALA A 101 -6.86 -0.86 -1.47
C ALA A 101 -6.91 -2.35 -1.16
N LEU A 102 -6.91 -2.72 0.12
CA LEU A 102 -6.95 -4.11 0.55
C LEU A 102 -8.27 -4.79 0.17
N LEU A 103 -9.41 -4.14 0.43
CA LEU A 103 -10.71 -4.69 0.07
C LEU A 103 -10.86 -4.84 -1.44
N PHE A 104 -10.40 -3.85 -2.20
CA PHE A 104 -10.44 -3.89 -3.66
C PHE A 104 -9.58 -5.06 -4.19
N ALA A 105 -8.37 -5.20 -3.65
CA ALA A 105 -7.47 -6.29 -4.04
C ALA A 105 -8.05 -7.67 -3.68
N LEU A 106 -8.64 -7.80 -2.48
CA LEU A 106 -9.27 -9.05 -2.06
C LEU A 106 -10.41 -9.46 -2.98
N LYS A 107 -11.14 -8.49 -3.52
CA LYS A 107 -12.26 -8.76 -4.41
C LYS A 107 -11.83 -9.04 -5.86
N PHE A 108 -10.90 -8.26 -6.40
CA PHE A 108 -10.62 -8.24 -7.83
C PHE A 108 -9.25 -8.79 -8.24
N TYR A 109 -8.28 -8.80 -7.34
CA TYR A 109 -6.96 -9.31 -7.64
C TYR A 109 -6.81 -10.74 -7.13
N LYS A 110 -6.50 -11.66 -8.03
CA LYS A 110 -6.38 -13.09 -7.66
C LYS A 110 -4.97 -13.61 -7.86
#